data_62da051fdb8e35905a82e4742860ede0
#
_entry.id   62da051fdb8e35905a82e4742860ede0
#
_cell.length_a   1.000
_cell.length_b   1.000
_cell.length_c   1.000
_cell.angle_alpha   90.00
_cell.angle_beta   90.00
_cell.angle_gamma   90.00
#
_symmetry.space_group_name_H-M   'P 1'
#
loop_
_entity.id
_entity.type
_entity.pdbx_description
1 polymer ?
#
loop_
_entity_poly.entity_id
_entity_poly.type
_entity_poly.pdbx_seq_one_letter_code
_entity_poly.pdbx_strand_id
1 'polypeptide(L)'
;MILAFSVAPSGVGPAGPAMNEDGSVSAAVAAAVRVVRESGLPNRTSSMFTEIEGEWDEVFDVVKRATEAVAPFGSRISLVMKADIRPGHVGEIDGKLERLERAIDAAE
;
A
#
# COMPACT_ATOMS: atom_id res chain seq x y z
N MET A 1 1.19 0.75 13.98
CA MET A 1 -0.04 0.34 13.26
C MET A 1 0.30 -0.27 11.92
N ILE A 2 -0.57 -1.12 11.42
CA ILE A 2 -0.51 -1.59 10.04
C ILE A 2 -1.50 -0.78 9.23
N LEU A 3 -1.11 -0.33 8.05
CA LEU A 3 -2.01 0.32 7.11
C LEU A 3 -1.92 -0.38 5.76
N ALA A 4 -3.06 -0.83 5.25
CA ALA A 4 -3.18 -1.36 3.90
C ALA A 4 -3.77 -0.27 3.01
N PHE A 5 -3.17 -0.04 1.85
CA PHE A 5 -3.71 0.94 0.93
C PHE A 5 -3.63 0.47 -0.51
N SER A 6 -4.51 1.03 -1.32
CA SER A 6 -4.53 0.86 -2.76
C SER A 6 -4.73 2.23 -3.38
N VAL A 7 -3.90 2.58 -4.34
CA VAL A 7 -3.99 3.85 -5.06
C VAL A 7 -4.09 3.56 -6.54
N ALA A 8 -5.10 4.12 -7.19
CA ALA A 8 -5.37 3.87 -8.61
C ALA A 8 -5.64 5.17 -9.35
N PRO A 9 -4.89 5.46 -10.42
CA PRO A 9 -5.17 6.59 -11.28
C PRO A 9 -6.28 6.25 -12.28
N SER A 10 -6.96 7.26 -12.78
CA SER A 10 -7.90 7.14 -13.90
C SER A 10 -7.81 8.38 -14.77
N GLY A 11 -8.33 8.25 -15.99
CA GLY A 11 -8.28 9.34 -16.96
C GLY A 11 -6.91 9.51 -17.61
N VAL A 12 -6.58 10.75 -17.98
CA VAL A 12 -5.32 11.09 -18.65
C VAL A 12 -4.61 12.16 -17.83
N GLY A 13 -3.40 11.84 -17.37
CA GLY A 13 -2.54 12.76 -16.66
C GLY A 13 -1.39 13.28 -17.53
N PRO A 14 -0.49 14.10 -16.97
CA PRO A 14 0.67 14.62 -17.71
C PRO A 14 1.58 13.53 -18.27
N ALA A 15 1.64 12.36 -17.64
CA ALA A 15 2.42 11.23 -18.12
C ALA A 15 1.68 10.36 -19.15
N GLY A 16 0.43 10.72 -19.51
CA GLY A 16 -0.39 10.01 -20.46
C GLY A 16 -1.61 9.34 -19.84
N PRO A 17 -2.26 8.41 -20.57
CA PRO A 17 -3.38 7.66 -20.03
C PRO A 17 -3.00 6.83 -18.81
N ALA A 18 -3.90 6.75 -17.83
CA ALA A 18 -3.69 5.96 -16.60
C ALA A 18 -3.55 4.48 -16.91
N MET A 19 -4.34 4.00 -17.86
CA MET A 19 -4.40 2.59 -18.21
C MET A 19 -3.49 2.30 -19.41
N ASN A 20 -2.67 1.25 -19.30
CA ASN A 20 -1.91 0.72 -20.41
C ASN A 20 -2.83 0.06 -21.45
N GLU A 21 -2.30 -0.27 -22.63
CA GLU A 21 -3.08 -0.93 -23.69
C GLU A 21 -3.69 -2.25 -23.25
N ASP A 22 -3.01 -2.97 -22.32
CA ASP A 22 -3.50 -4.24 -21.76
C ASP A 22 -4.50 -4.06 -20.63
N GLY A 23 -4.90 -2.82 -20.31
CA GLY A 23 -5.81 -2.52 -19.22
C GLY A 23 -5.16 -2.40 -17.85
N SER A 24 -3.85 -2.58 -17.73
CA SER A 24 -3.15 -2.47 -16.46
C SER A 24 -2.74 -1.03 -16.15
N VAL A 25 -2.48 -0.77 -14.87
CA VAL A 25 -1.93 0.50 -14.37
C VAL A 25 -0.56 0.28 -13.72
N SER A 26 0.19 -0.70 -14.23
CA SER A 26 1.42 -1.19 -13.60
C SER A 26 2.50 -0.11 -13.43
N ALA A 27 2.61 0.84 -14.35
CA ALA A 27 3.60 1.92 -14.22
C ALA A 27 3.30 2.82 -13.02
N ALA A 28 2.03 3.16 -12.80
CA ALA A 28 1.59 3.95 -11.66
C ALA A 28 1.78 3.19 -10.35
N VAL A 29 1.41 1.92 -10.33
CA VAL A 29 1.57 1.05 -9.15
C VAL A 29 3.06 0.91 -8.80
N ALA A 30 3.92 0.73 -9.81
CA ALA A 30 5.36 0.64 -9.60
C ALA A 30 5.92 1.92 -8.95
N ALA A 31 5.44 3.10 -9.37
CA ALA A 31 5.85 4.37 -8.79
C ALA A 31 5.47 4.45 -7.30
N ALA A 32 4.26 4.05 -6.95
CA ALA A 32 3.79 4.04 -5.57
C ALA A 32 4.58 3.05 -4.70
N VAL A 33 4.76 1.83 -5.18
CA VAL A 33 5.47 0.77 -4.44
C VAL A 33 6.93 1.13 -4.23
N ARG A 34 7.55 1.80 -5.20
CA ARG A 34 8.93 2.27 -5.04
C ARG A 34 9.06 3.22 -3.86
N VAL A 35 8.13 4.17 -3.69
CA VAL A 35 8.11 5.07 -2.53
C VAL A 35 8.02 4.28 -1.23
N VAL A 36 7.14 3.28 -1.18
CA VAL A 36 6.98 2.43 0.00
C VAL A 36 8.28 1.71 0.34
N ARG A 37 8.91 1.08 -0.64
CA ARG A 37 10.16 0.33 -0.42
C ARG A 37 11.32 1.21 -0.01
N GLU A 38 11.42 2.41 -0.57
CA GLU A 38 12.47 3.38 -0.22
C GLU A 38 12.27 3.99 1.16
N SER A 39 11.06 3.90 1.74
CA SER A 39 10.78 4.43 3.08
C SER A 39 11.55 3.74 4.20
N GLY A 40 11.93 2.49 3.99
CA GLY A 40 12.56 1.67 5.01
C GLY A 40 11.60 1.08 6.04
N LEU A 41 10.30 1.41 5.98
CA LEU A 41 9.31 0.82 6.87
C LEU A 41 9.02 -0.63 6.47
N PRO A 42 8.70 -1.51 7.43
CA PRO A 42 8.22 -2.86 7.11
C PRO A 42 7.04 -2.78 6.16
N ASN A 43 7.09 -3.55 5.08
CA ASN A 43 6.05 -3.49 4.05
C ASN A 43 5.88 -4.82 3.34
N ARG A 44 4.72 -5.00 2.73
CA ARG A 44 4.39 -6.16 1.90
C ARG A 44 3.41 -5.73 0.81
N THR A 45 3.69 -6.11 -0.42
CA THR A 45 2.82 -5.84 -1.55
C THR A 45 2.15 -7.13 -2.01
N SER A 46 0.82 -7.10 -2.09
CA SER A 46 0.03 -8.17 -2.71
C SER A 46 -0.53 -7.68 -4.04
N SER A 47 -1.34 -8.51 -4.69
CA SER A 47 -1.93 -8.17 -5.98
C SER A 47 -2.92 -6.99 -5.94
N MET A 48 -3.48 -6.67 -4.78
CA MET A 48 -4.51 -5.64 -4.64
C MET A 48 -4.16 -4.53 -3.69
N PHE A 49 -3.36 -4.80 -2.66
CA PHE A 49 -3.03 -3.85 -1.62
C PHE A 49 -1.55 -3.88 -1.26
N THR A 50 -1.06 -2.75 -0.77
CA THR A 50 0.25 -2.63 -0.15
C THR A 50 0.05 -2.38 1.33
N GLU A 51 0.74 -3.16 2.18
CA GLU A 51 0.73 -3.00 3.62
C GLU A 51 2.02 -2.35 4.09
N ILE A 52 1.92 -1.40 5.01
CA ILE A 52 3.07 -0.78 5.67
C ILE A 52 2.81 -0.74 7.18
N GLU A 53 3.89 -0.78 7.93
CA GLU A 53 3.82 -0.72 9.38
C GLU A 53 4.73 0.37 9.93
N GLY A 54 4.23 1.15 10.89
CA GLY A 54 4.96 2.22 11.55
C GLY A 54 4.05 3.07 12.40
N GLU A 55 4.58 4.22 12.83
CA GLU A 55 3.81 5.21 13.57
C GLU A 55 2.95 6.05 12.61
N TRP A 56 1.95 6.74 13.17
CA TRP A 56 1.01 7.54 12.40
C TRP A 56 1.68 8.45 11.37
N ASP A 57 2.60 9.29 11.83
CA ASP A 57 3.22 10.30 10.97
C ASP A 57 4.06 9.65 9.88
N GLU A 58 4.78 8.58 10.22
CA GLU A 58 5.63 7.84 9.27
C GLU A 58 4.79 7.21 8.18
N VAL A 59 3.74 6.49 8.56
CA VAL A 59 2.89 5.74 7.64
C VAL A 59 2.12 6.69 6.72
N PHE A 60 1.51 7.72 7.28
CA PHE A 60 0.74 8.67 6.46
C PHE A 60 1.63 9.53 5.55
N ASP A 61 2.86 9.82 5.96
CA ASP A 61 3.81 10.48 5.08
C ASP A 61 4.14 9.61 3.86
N VAL A 62 4.35 8.31 4.08
CA VAL A 62 4.62 7.38 2.98
C VAL A 62 3.42 7.27 2.04
N VAL A 63 2.21 7.14 2.57
CA VAL A 63 0.99 7.09 1.75
C VAL A 63 0.81 8.37 0.93
N LYS A 64 1.07 9.53 1.53
CA LYS A 64 1.01 10.81 0.84
C LYS A 64 1.99 10.85 -0.34
N ARG A 65 3.26 10.49 -0.09
CA ARG A 65 4.29 10.50 -1.13
C ARG A 65 4.02 9.47 -2.23
N ALA A 66 3.50 8.29 -1.86
CA ALA A 66 3.11 7.27 -2.83
C ALA A 66 1.97 7.77 -3.71
N THR A 67 0.98 8.43 -3.12
CA THR A 67 -0.15 9.02 -3.86
C THR A 67 0.33 10.13 -4.79
N GLU A 68 1.22 10.99 -4.32
CA GLU A 68 1.82 12.06 -5.15
C GLU A 68 2.62 11.47 -6.33
N ALA A 69 3.29 10.34 -6.13
CA ALA A 69 4.03 9.66 -7.20
C ALA A 69 3.11 9.13 -8.30
N VAL A 70 1.88 8.81 -7.97
CA VAL A 70 0.87 8.33 -8.92
C VAL A 70 0.17 9.48 -9.65
N ALA A 71 0.15 10.67 -9.08
CA ALA A 71 -0.57 11.82 -9.63
C ALA A 71 -0.30 12.12 -11.11
N PRO A 72 0.94 12.01 -11.64
CA PRO A 72 1.20 12.27 -13.06
C PRO A 72 0.52 11.30 -14.02
N PHE A 73 0.09 10.15 -13.53
CA PHE A 73 -0.47 9.07 -14.35
C PHE A 73 -1.98 9.18 -14.55
N GLY A 74 -2.65 10.17 -13.99
CA GLY A 74 -4.08 10.29 -14.16
C GLY A 74 -4.59 11.68 -13.83
N SER A 75 -5.81 11.98 -14.28
CA SER A 75 -6.53 13.19 -13.93
C SER A 75 -7.31 13.02 -12.62
N ARG A 76 -7.45 11.80 -12.15
CA ARG A 76 -8.14 11.45 -10.91
C ARG A 76 -7.41 10.32 -10.22
N ILE A 77 -7.28 10.42 -8.91
CA ILE A 77 -6.64 9.39 -8.07
C ILE A 77 -7.67 8.89 -7.06
N SER A 78 -7.85 7.58 -7.01
CA SER A 78 -8.66 6.92 -5.99
C SER A 78 -7.73 6.28 -4.96
N LEU A 79 -7.89 6.64 -3.71
CA LEU A 79 -7.11 6.10 -2.60
C LEU A 79 -8.04 5.39 -1.62
N VAL A 80 -7.76 4.11 -1.39
CA VAL A 80 -8.47 3.29 -0.39
C VAL A 80 -7.49 2.91 0.70
N MET A 81 -7.86 3.10 1.94
CA MET A 81 -7.01 2.79 3.09
C MET A 81 -7.79 2.05 4.16
N LYS A 82 -7.10 1.13 4.82
CA LYS A 82 -7.59 0.49 6.04
C LYS A 82 -6.44 0.44 7.04
N ALA A 83 -6.64 0.96 8.23
CA ALA A 83 -5.64 0.94 9.28
C ALA A 83 -6.05 -0.02 10.40
N ASP A 84 -5.10 -0.80 10.88
CA ASP A 84 -5.25 -1.65 12.06
C ASP A 84 -4.33 -1.09 13.14
N ILE A 85 -4.95 -0.55 14.17
CA ILE A 85 -4.24 0.19 15.22
C ILE A 85 -4.28 -0.61 16.51
N ARG A 86 -3.12 -1.11 16.91
CA ARG A 86 -2.98 -1.86 18.15
C ARG A 86 -1.84 -1.27 18.97
N PRO A 87 -2.14 -0.33 19.87
CA PRO A 87 -1.11 0.39 20.62
C PRO A 87 -0.17 -0.53 21.37
N GLY A 88 1.14 -0.23 21.31
CA GLY A 88 2.16 -1.01 21.98
C GLY A 88 2.60 -2.29 21.27
N HIS A 89 2.04 -2.58 20.10
CA HIS A 89 2.43 -3.76 19.31
C HIS A 89 3.18 -3.34 18.05
N VAL A 90 4.29 -4.03 17.79
CA VAL A 90 5.16 -3.85 16.63
C VAL A 90 5.41 -5.21 15.97
N GLY A 91 5.90 -5.22 14.73
CA GLY A 91 6.15 -6.46 14.00
C GLY A 91 4.86 -7.18 13.63
N GLU A 92 3.75 -6.45 13.49
CA GLU A 92 2.42 -7.01 13.33
C GLU A 92 2.12 -7.55 11.93
N ILE A 93 2.82 -7.08 10.91
CA ILE A 93 2.63 -7.63 9.55
C ILE A 93 2.89 -9.13 9.57
N ASP A 94 4.03 -9.55 10.12
CA ASP A 94 4.35 -10.98 10.23
C ASP A 94 3.71 -11.63 11.45
N GLY A 95 3.70 -10.95 12.58
CA GLY A 95 3.14 -11.47 13.83
C GLY A 95 1.67 -11.83 13.73
N LYS A 96 0.88 -11.03 13.02
CA LYS A 96 -0.54 -11.28 12.80
C LYS A 96 -0.76 -12.57 11.99
N LEU A 97 0.04 -12.77 10.94
CA LEU A 97 -0.02 -13.98 10.13
C LEU A 97 0.42 -15.21 10.90
N GLU A 98 1.48 -15.09 11.70
CA GLU A 98 1.95 -16.19 12.56
C GLU A 98 0.91 -16.62 13.58
N ARG A 99 0.19 -15.66 14.19
CA ARG A 99 -0.88 -15.98 15.14
C ARG A 99 -2.04 -16.67 14.44
N LEU A 100 -2.37 -16.25 13.23
CA LEU A 100 -3.42 -16.87 12.43
C LEU A 100 -3.06 -18.32 12.11
N GLU A 101 -1.84 -18.59 11.67
CA GLU A 101 -1.37 -19.95 11.38
C GLU A 101 -1.43 -20.84 12.61
N ARG A 102 -0.98 -20.33 13.77
CA ARG A 102 -1.08 -21.09 15.03
C ARG A 102 -2.53 -21.39 15.42
N ALA A 103 -3.44 -20.44 15.20
CA ALA A 103 -4.84 -20.65 15.50
C ALA A 103 -5.48 -21.71 14.57
N ILE A 104 -5.08 -21.72 13.30
CA ILE A 104 -5.53 -22.73 12.35
C ILE A 104 -5.01 -24.11 12.77
N ASP A 105 -3.73 -24.22 13.09
CA ASP A 105 -3.12 -25.49 13.53
C ASP A 105 -3.77 -26.00 14.81
N ALA A 106 -4.06 -25.13 15.76
CA ALA A 106 -4.70 -25.52 17.04
C ALA A 106 -6.15 -25.99 16.87
N ALA A 107 -6.82 -25.61 15.79
CA ALA A 107 -8.21 -25.98 15.51
C ALA A 107 -8.35 -27.37 14.88
N GLU A 108 -7.27 -27.98 14.44
CA GLU A 108 -7.23 -29.32 13.83
C GLU A 108 -7.18 -30.47 14.83
#